data_9486ac6ee4105c889b68e0414a822485
#
_entry.id   9486ac6ee4105c889b68e0414a822485
#
_cell.length_a   1.000
_cell.length_b   1.000
_cell.length_c   1.000
_cell.angle_alpha   90.00
_cell.angle_beta   90.00
_cell.angle_gamma   90.00
#
_symmetry.space_group_name_H-M   'P 1'
#
loop_
_entity.id
_entity.type
_entity.pdbx_description
1 polymer ?
#
loop_
_entity_poly.entity_id
_entity_poly.type
_entity_poly.pdbx_seq_one_letter_code
_entity_poly.pdbx_strand_id
1 'polypeptide(L)'
;MYKRQILGYGKMHTGVDWAAKGGTPILAGGNGTVIKAEMSSGYGRRTEIQHANGYVTAYNHQSAFARGVVPGAKVRQGQIIGYVGSSGLSTGAHLHYEVIVNGHFVDPLKIRVPRGRELEGRVLAEFSRQRDQIEGIRQRAGNPNQFAQRETR
;
A
#
# COMPACT_ATOMS: atom_id res chain seq x y z
N MET A 1 -5.38 3.87 -22.75
CA MET A 1 -4.23 4.78 -22.58
C MET A 1 -4.76 6.14 -22.15
N TYR A 2 -4.62 6.51 -20.90
CA TYR A 2 -4.97 7.87 -20.44
C TYR A 2 -3.78 8.79 -20.72
N LYS A 3 -3.99 9.80 -21.57
CA LYS A 3 -3.03 10.88 -21.79
C LYS A 3 -3.30 11.99 -20.78
N ARG A 4 -2.39 12.22 -19.87
CA ARG A 4 -2.42 13.41 -18.99
C ARG A 4 -1.74 14.56 -19.72
N GLN A 5 -2.52 15.55 -20.18
CA GLN A 5 -1.99 16.81 -20.69
C GLN A 5 -1.64 17.73 -19.52
N ILE A 6 -0.42 17.64 -19.03
CA ILE A 6 0.20 18.71 -18.24
C ILE A 6 1.37 19.19 -19.10
N LEU A 7 1.41 20.46 -19.46
CA LEU A 7 2.47 21.11 -20.26
C LEU A 7 2.51 20.76 -21.76
N GLY A 8 1.39 20.51 -22.45
CA GLY A 8 1.39 20.43 -23.92
C GLY A 8 2.12 19.22 -24.53
N TYR A 9 2.74 18.37 -23.73
CA TYR A 9 3.37 17.13 -24.17
C TYR A 9 2.57 15.94 -23.67
N GLY A 10 2.13 15.09 -24.60
CA GLY A 10 1.46 13.84 -24.28
C GLY A 10 2.40 12.87 -23.58
N LYS A 11 2.58 13.00 -22.27
CA LYS A 11 3.33 12.03 -21.48
C LYS A 11 2.44 10.82 -21.20
N MET A 12 2.93 9.65 -21.52
CA MET A 12 2.21 8.41 -21.21
C MET A 12 2.05 8.29 -19.69
N HIS A 13 0.81 8.12 -19.20
CA HIS A 13 0.55 7.88 -17.79
C HIS A 13 0.98 6.43 -17.46
N THR A 14 2.06 6.30 -16.69
CA THR A 14 2.72 5.03 -16.40
C THR A 14 2.12 4.27 -15.21
N GLY A 15 1.14 4.88 -14.51
CA GLY A 15 0.58 4.34 -13.29
C GLY A 15 -0.86 4.79 -13.03
N VAL A 16 -1.29 4.68 -11.79
CA VAL A 16 -2.61 5.10 -11.29
C VAL A 16 -2.45 6.24 -10.28
N ASP A 17 -3.27 7.28 -10.42
CA ASP A 17 -3.34 8.37 -9.46
C ASP A 17 -4.47 8.13 -8.47
N TRP A 18 -4.15 8.09 -7.20
CA TRP A 18 -5.13 8.01 -6.10
C TRP A 18 -5.18 9.33 -5.35
N ALA A 19 -6.32 9.99 -5.43
CA ALA A 19 -6.55 11.21 -4.66
C ALA A 19 -6.59 10.88 -3.16
N ALA A 20 -5.76 11.58 -2.38
CA ALA A 20 -5.72 11.45 -0.94
C ALA A 20 -5.21 12.75 -0.32
N LYS A 21 -5.61 13.02 0.92
CA LYS A 21 -5.10 14.19 1.66
C LYS A 21 -3.60 14.07 1.90
N GLY A 22 -2.89 15.19 1.86
CA GLY A 22 -1.49 15.25 2.28
C GLY A 22 -1.32 14.69 3.71
N GLY A 23 -0.26 13.90 3.92
CA GLY A 23 -0.01 13.22 5.18
C GLY A 23 -0.74 11.88 5.36
N THR A 24 -1.63 11.47 4.45
CA THR A 24 -2.24 10.14 4.49
C THR A 24 -1.14 9.06 4.42
N PRO A 25 -1.13 8.05 5.31
CA PRO A 25 -0.15 6.97 5.24
C PRO A 25 -0.22 6.19 3.94
N ILE A 26 0.93 5.90 3.37
CA ILE A 26 1.10 5.03 2.19
C ILE A 26 1.56 3.66 2.69
N LEU A 27 0.85 2.63 2.27
CA LEU A 27 1.11 1.26 2.66
C LEU A 27 1.84 0.50 1.55
N ALA A 28 2.78 -0.36 1.92
CA ALA A 28 3.43 -1.25 0.98
C ALA A 28 2.42 -2.24 0.38
N GLY A 29 2.36 -2.34 -0.94
CA GLY A 29 1.43 -3.22 -1.65
C GLY A 29 1.76 -4.71 -1.51
N GLY A 30 2.96 -5.05 -1.07
CA GLY A 30 3.42 -6.43 -0.85
C GLY A 30 4.70 -6.48 -0.02
N ASN A 31 5.06 -7.70 0.41
CA ASN A 31 6.35 -7.94 1.03
C ASN A 31 7.47 -7.67 0.00
N GLY A 32 8.56 -7.07 0.44
CA GLY A 32 9.68 -6.78 -0.46
C GLY A 32 10.85 -6.11 0.22
N THR A 33 11.77 -5.64 -0.61
CA THR A 33 12.95 -4.88 -0.18
C THR A 33 12.91 -3.51 -0.84
N VAL A 34 13.09 -2.46 -0.07
CA VAL A 34 13.21 -1.10 -0.58
C VAL A 34 14.49 -1.03 -1.42
N ILE A 35 14.35 -0.69 -2.69
CA ILE A 35 15.49 -0.50 -3.60
C ILE A 35 15.77 0.98 -3.86
N LYS A 36 14.78 1.85 -3.59
CA LYS A 36 14.92 3.29 -3.73
C LYS A 36 14.06 4.02 -2.71
N ALA A 37 14.60 5.05 -2.08
CA ALA A 37 13.89 6.01 -1.23
C ALA A 37 14.61 7.36 -1.33
N GLU A 38 14.28 8.14 -2.36
CA GLU A 38 15.03 9.35 -2.72
C GLU A 38 14.13 10.40 -3.42
N MET A 39 14.69 11.59 -3.60
CA MET A 39 14.09 12.61 -4.46
C MET A 39 14.39 12.27 -5.92
N SER A 40 13.37 12.14 -6.74
CA SER A 40 13.48 11.80 -8.15
C SER A 40 12.86 12.91 -9.02
N SER A 41 13.53 13.25 -10.11
CA SER A 41 13.07 14.32 -11.02
C SER A 41 11.67 14.02 -11.56
N GLY A 42 10.75 14.96 -11.37
CA GLY A 42 9.36 14.85 -11.79
C GLY A 42 8.47 14.03 -10.84
N TYR A 43 8.98 12.96 -10.23
CA TYR A 43 8.25 12.09 -9.31
C TYR A 43 8.25 12.57 -7.84
N GLY A 44 9.11 13.55 -7.52
CA GLY A 44 9.29 14.01 -6.15
C GLY A 44 9.91 12.94 -5.26
N ARG A 45 9.51 12.85 -4.00
CA ARG A 45 9.93 11.77 -3.12
C ARG A 45 9.34 10.47 -3.60
N ARG A 46 10.21 9.54 -3.97
CA ARG A 46 9.88 8.25 -4.58
C ARG A 46 10.43 7.09 -3.75
N THR A 47 9.57 6.15 -3.45
CA THR A 47 9.96 4.85 -2.88
C THR A 47 9.72 3.77 -3.92
N GLU A 48 10.71 2.90 -4.13
CA GLU A 48 10.56 1.69 -4.95
C GLU A 48 10.81 0.45 -4.07
N ILE A 49 9.92 -0.52 -4.19
CA ILE A 49 9.99 -1.77 -3.46
C ILE A 49 10.07 -2.91 -4.47
N GLN A 50 11.12 -3.70 -4.38
CA GLN A 50 11.27 -4.92 -5.15
C GLN A 50 10.58 -6.08 -4.44
N HIS A 51 9.68 -6.73 -5.15
CA HIS A 51 8.95 -7.92 -4.73
C HIS A 51 9.50 -9.18 -5.39
N ALA A 52 8.93 -10.33 -5.05
CA ALA A 52 9.22 -11.57 -5.75
C ALA A 52 8.82 -11.51 -7.24
N ASN A 53 9.38 -12.41 -8.05
CA ASN A 53 9.03 -12.62 -9.46
C ASN A 53 9.23 -11.38 -10.36
N GLY A 54 10.21 -10.52 -10.06
CA GLY A 54 10.57 -9.37 -10.91
C GLY A 54 9.61 -8.19 -10.83
N TYR A 55 8.69 -8.17 -9.88
CA TYR A 55 7.79 -7.05 -9.65
C TYR A 55 8.47 -5.96 -8.82
N VAL A 56 8.29 -4.71 -9.23
CA VAL A 56 8.66 -3.51 -8.48
C VAL A 56 7.44 -2.62 -8.38
N THR A 57 7.13 -2.13 -7.19
CA THR A 57 6.11 -1.10 -6.98
C THR A 57 6.78 0.22 -6.66
N ALA A 58 6.28 1.30 -7.24
CA ALA A 58 6.78 2.65 -7.02
C ALA A 58 5.68 3.58 -6.51
N TYR A 59 6.05 4.37 -5.52
CA TYR A 59 5.17 5.29 -4.78
C TYR A 59 5.75 6.69 -4.89
N ASN A 60 5.05 7.60 -5.55
CA ASN A 60 5.56 8.91 -5.93
C ASN A 60 4.82 10.05 -5.23
N HIS A 61 5.40 11.26 -5.33
CA HIS A 61 4.87 12.52 -4.79
C HIS A 61 4.70 12.54 -3.26
N GLN A 62 5.49 11.73 -2.54
CA GLN A 62 5.41 11.64 -1.09
C GLN A 62 5.81 12.96 -0.42
N SER A 63 5.20 13.28 0.72
CA SER A 63 5.62 14.39 1.59
C SER A 63 6.81 14.00 2.47
N ALA A 64 6.86 12.74 2.91
CA ALA A 64 7.94 12.19 3.72
C ALA A 64 8.03 10.67 3.56
N PHE A 65 9.22 10.11 3.78
CA PHE A 65 9.41 8.67 3.96
C PHE A 65 9.08 8.27 5.40
N ALA A 66 8.58 7.07 5.62
CA ALA A 66 8.43 6.55 6.97
C ALA A 66 9.81 6.19 7.58
N ARG A 67 9.89 6.22 8.91
CA ARG A 67 11.11 5.90 9.63
C ARG A 67 11.61 4.49 9.28
N GLY A 68 12.90 4.37 8.93
CA GLY A 68 13.53 3.11 8.58
C GLY A 68 13.30 2.66 7.13
N VAL A 69 12.57 3.42 6.33
CA VAL A 69 12.41 3.15 4.89
C VAL A 69 13.60 3.74 4.13
N VAL A 70 14.61 2.92 3.99
CA VAL A 70 15.88 3.24 3.30
C VAL A 70 16.22 2.10 2.34
N PRO A 71 17.02 2.32 1.30
CA PRO A 71 17.47 1.24 0.42
C PRO A 71 18.07 0.07 1.21
N GLY A 72 17.65 -1.15 0.88
CA GLY A 72 18.00 -2.38 1.58
C GLY A 72 17.04 -2.78 2.71
N ALA A 73 16.19 -1.90 3.20
CA ALA A 73 15.22 -2.22 4.23
C ALA A 73 14.17 -3.23 3.72
N LYS A 74 13.83 -4.21 4.54
CA LYS A 74 12.73 -5.14 4.26
C LYS A 74 11.42 -4.57 4.79
N VAL A 75 10.39 -4.66 3.98
CA VAL A 75 9.03 -4.22 4.32
C VAL A 75 8.03 -5.36 4.14
N ARG A 76 6.96 -5.31 4.93
CA ARG A 76 5.84 -6.26 4.84
C ARG A 76 4.66 -5.58 4.14
N GLN A 77 3.82 -6.37 3.51
CA GLN A 77 2.54 -5.88 2.98
C GLN A 77 1.74 -5.15 4.07
N GLY A 78 1.21 -3.97 3.73
CA GLY A 78 0.47 -3.13 4.67
C GLY A 78 1.33 -2.30 5.63
N GLN A 79 2.66 -2.43 5.60
CA GLN A 79 3.55 -1.57 6.39
C GLN A 79 3.53 -0.14 5.86
N ILE A 80 3.50 0.85 6.75
CA ILE A 80 3.61 2.27 6.36
C ILE A 80 5.03 2.52 5.83
N ILE A 81 5.12 3.04 4.61
CA ILE A 81 6.38 3.32 3.92
C ILE A 81 6.63 4.81 3.66
N GLY A 82 5.61 5.63 3.80
CA GLY A 82 5.68 7.07 3.62
C GLY A 82 4.31 7.71 3.75
N TYR A 83 4.22 8.95 3.32
CA TYR A 83 3.01 9.76 3.46
C TYR A 83 2.72 10.51 2.17
N VAL A 84 1.44 10.60 1.81
CA VAL A 84 0.98 11.31 0.61
C VAL A 84 1.40 12.78 0.67
N GLY A 85 1.84 13.30 -0.46
CA GLY A 85 2.21 14.69 -0.63
C GLY A 85 1.95 15.19 -2.04
N SER A 86 2.65 16.23 -2.41
CA SER A 86 2.61 16.87 -3.73
C SER A 86 4.02 17.25 -4.18
N SER A 87 5.04 16.49 -3.77
CA SER A 87 6.43 16.75 -4.17
C SER A 87 6.66 16.42 -5.64
N GLY A 88 7.58 17.12 -6.28
CA GLY A 88 7.86 16.96 -7.71
C GLY A 88 6.81 17.65 -8.60
N LEU A 89 6.63 17.13 -9.82
CA LEU A 89 5.64 17.66 -10.77
C LEU A 89 4.24 17.15 -10.43
N SER A 90 3.57 17.83 -9.53
CA SER A 90 2.24 17.50 -9.06
C SER A 90 1.38 18.75 -8.93
N THR A 91 0.10 18.66 -9.32
CA THR A 91 -0.88 19.75 -9.22
C THR A 91 -1.65 19.75 -7.89
N GLY A 92 -1.42 18.76 -7.03
CA GLY A 92 -2.08 18.62 -5.74
C GLY A 92 -1.73 17.31 -5.06
N ALA A 93 -2.16 17.15 -3.80
CA ALA A 93 -1.87 15.97 -3.02
C ALA A 93 -2.53 14.72 -3.64
N HIS A 94 -1.73 13.75 -4.01
CA HIS A 94 -2.17 12.46 -4.52
C HIS A 94 -1.02 11.45 -4.43
N LEU A 95 -1.35 10.17 -4.48
CA LEU A 95 -0.38 9.10 -4.67
C LEU A 95 -0.36 8.70 -6.15
N HIS A 96 0.77 8.88 -6.82
CA HIS A 96 1.01 8.27 -8.13
C HIS A 96 1.70 6.92 -7.93
N TYR A 97 0.96 5.85 -8.21
CA TYR A 97 1.39 4.47 -8.01
C TYR A 97 1.71 3.81 -9.34
N GLU A 98 2.87 3.17 -9.42
CA GLU A 98 3.32 2.46 -10.60
C GLU A 98 3.70 1.03 -10.26
N VAL A 99 3.50 0.13 -11.21
CA VAL A 99 4.03 -1.23 -11.17
C VAL A 99 4.93 -1.46 -12.37
N ILE A 100 6.09 -2.01 -12.10
CA ILE A 100 7.13 -2.31 -13.08
C ILE A 100 7.38 -3.81 -13.00
N VAL A 101 7.34 -4.47 -14.16
CA VAL A 101 7.62 -5.91 -14.29
C VAL A 101 8.74 -6.08 -15.29
N ASN A 102 9.84 -6.69 -14.86
CA ASN A 102 11.03 -6.89 -15.69
C ASN A 102 11.49 -5.59 -16.40
N GLY A 103 11.45 -4.46 -15.70
CA GLY A 103 11.86 -3.15 -16.20
C GLY A 103 10.81 -2.41 -17.05
N HIS A 104 9.63 -2.98 -17.28
CA HIS A 104 8.56 -2.38 -18.07
C HIS A 104 7.38 -1.93 -17.17
N PHE A 105 6.89 -0.71 -17.40
CA PHE A 105 5.67 -0.24 -16.74
C PHE A 105 4.46 -1.04 -17.21
N VAL A 106 3.67 -1.51 -16.26
CA VAL A 106 2.42 -2.22 -16.52
C VAL A 106 1.26 -1.46 -15.86
N ASP A 107 0.07 -1.60 -16.45
CA ASP A 107 -1.13 -1.00 -15.89
C ASP A 107 -1.50 -1.71 -14.57
N PRO A 108 -1.42 -1.03 -13.41
CA PRO A 108 -1.70 -1.65 -12.12
C PRO A 108 -3.11 -2.25 -12.02
N LEU A 109 -4.07 -1.70 -12.77
CA LEU A 109 -5.46 -2.17 -12.77
C LEU A 109 -5.66 -3.46 -13.58
N LYS A 110 -4.70 -3.81 -14.43
CA LYS A 110 -4.74 -5.03 -15.26
C LYS A 110 -3.91 -6.16 -14.70
N ILE A 111 -3.16 -5.92 -13.63
CA ILE A 111 -2.36 -6.96 -12.99
C ILE A 111 -3.31 -7.94 -12.31
N ARG A 112 -3.30 -9.17 -12.80
CA ARG A 112 -3.90 -10.29 -12.07
C ARG A 112 -2.90 -10.74 -11.02
N VAL A 113 -3.05 -10.24 -9.80
CA VAL A 113 -2.32 -10.81 -8.65
C VAL A 113 -2.76 -12.27 -8.56
N PRO A 114 -1.82 -13.23 -8.48
CA PRO A 114 -2.21 -14.59 -8.15
C PRO A 114 -3.05 -14.53 -6.87
N ARG A 115 -4.26 -15.06 -6.91
CA ARG A 115 -5.06 -15.19 -5.70
C ARG A 115 -4.19 -15.89 -4.68
N GLY A 116 -4.14 -15.35 -3.47
CA GLY A 116 -3.42 -16.00 -2.37
C GLY A 116 -3.84 -17.47 -2.31
N ARG A 117 -2.97 -18.31 -1.81
CA ARG A 117 -3.20 -19.77 -1.72
C ARG A 117 -4.61 -20.03 -1.23
N GLU A 118 -5.47 -20.58 -2.08
CA GLU A 118 -6.80 -21.01 -1.66
C GLU A 118 -6.61 -22.07 -0.56
N LEU A 119 -7.17 -21.78 0.62
CA LEU A 119 -7.17 -22.74 1.70
C LEU A 119 -8.25 -23.76 1.40
N GLU A 120 -7.85 -25.00 1.19
CA GLU A 120 -8.78 -26.08 0.89
C GLU A 120 -8.81 -27.13 2.03
N GLY A 121 -9.92 -27.85 2.15
CA GLY A 121 -10.06 -29.01 3.00
C GLY A 121 -9.76 -28.73 4.48
N ARG A 122 -8.84 -29.50 5.05
CA ARG A 122 -8.48 -29.43 6.49
C ARG A 122 -7.97 -28.06 6.93
N VAL A 123 -7.15 -27.42 6.10
CA VAL A 123 -6.55 -26.09 6.42
C VAL A 123 -7.62 -25.00 6.46
N LEU A 124 -8.58 -25.04 5.53
CA LEU A 124 -9.71 -24.11 5.54
C LEU A 124 -10.61 -24.34 6.77
N ALA A 125 -10.88 -25.60 7.14
CA ALA A 125 -11.68 -25.94 8.30
C ALA A 125 -11.02 -25.48 9.61
N GLU A 126 -9.70 -25.64 9.73
CA GLU A 126 -8.94 -25.21 10.89
C GLU A 126 -8.86 -23.68 11.00
N PHE A 127 -8.59 -22.99 9.89
CA PHE A 127 -8.64 -21.53 9.83
C PHE A 127 -10.02 -20.98 10.22
N SER A 128 -11.09 -21.59 9.71
CA SER A 128 -12.46 -21.18 10.05
C SER A 128 -12.76 -21.36 11.54
N ARG A 129 -12.34 -22.45 12.16
CA ARG A 129 -12.50 -22.66 13.60
C ARG A 129 -11.74 -21.63 14.42
N GLN A 130 -10.48 -21.33 14.07
CA GLN A 130 -9.68 -20.33 14.76
C GLN A 130 -10.29 -18.93 14.63
N ARG A 131 -10.72 -18.55 13.41
CA ARG A 131 -11.43 -17.29 13.17
C ARG A 131 -12.67 -17.18 14.06
N ASP A 132 -13.50 -18.21 14.10
CA ASP A 132 -14.76 -18.22 14.85
C ASP A 132 -14.52 -18.18 16.37
N GLN A 133 -13.45 -18.81 16.86
CA GLN A 133 -13.00 -18.68 18.25
C GLN A 133 -12.57 -17.25 18.60
N ILE A 134 -11.75 -16.63 17.74
CA ILE A 134 -11.30 -15.24 17.94
C ILE A 134 -12.49 -14.28 17.90
N GLU A 135 -13.41 -14.47 16.96
CA GLU A 135 -14.61 -13.65 16.86
C GLU A 135 -15.51 -13.81 18.08
N GLY A 136 -15.68 -15.03 18.60
CA GLY A 136 -16.40 -15.30 19.84
C GLY A 136 -15.75 -14.66 21.08
N ILE A 137 -14.42 -14.55 21.14
CA ILE A 137 -13.69 -13.84 22.18
C ILE A 137 -13.91 -12.34 22.04
N ARG A 138 -13.81 -11.79 20.81
CA ARG A 138 -14.06 -10.37 20.53
C ARG A 138 -15.46 -9.95 20.91
N GLN A 139 -16.48 -10.75 20.58
CA GLN A 139 -17.87 -10.46 20.94
C GLN A 139 -18.10 -10.46 22.45
N ARG A 140 -17.43 -11.34 23.19
CA ARG A 140 -17.49 -11.38 24.66
C ARG A 140 -16.70 -10.23 25.32
N ALA A 141 -15.57 -9.84 24.75
CA ALA A 141 -14.75 -8.71 25.21
C ALA A 141 -15.29 -7.33 24.78
N GLY A 142 -16.12 -7.27 23.73
CA GLY A 142 -16.56 -6.07 23.05
C GLY A 142 -17.83 -5.44 23.59
N ASN A 143 -18.28 -5.75 24.83
CA ASN A 143 -19.39 -5.03 25.45
C ASN A 143 -18.93 -4.22 26.69
N PRO A 144 -18.26 -3.04 26.49
CA PRO A 144 -17.78 -2.22 27.58
C PRO A 144 -18.91 -1.66 28.46
N ASN A 145 -20.17 -1.73 28.01
CA ASN A 145 -21.32 -1.21 28.78
C ASN A 145 -21.82 -2.15 29.89
N GLN A 146 -21.31 -3.35 30.01
CA GLN A 146 -21.70 -4.24 31.12
C GLN A 146 -20.92 -3.98 32.41
N PHE A 147 -19.81 -3.29 32.38
CA PHE A 147 -19.06 -2.94 33.60
C PHE A 147 -19.57 -1.67 34.28
N ALA A 148 -20.17 -0.74 33.52
CA ALA A 148 -20.70 0.51 34.10
C ALA A 148 -22.02 0.34 34.90
N GLN A 149 -22.72 -0.77 34.79
CA GLN A 149 -23.99 -1.02 35.49
C GLN A 149 -23.83 -1.77 36.84
N ARG A 150 -22.62 -2.16 37.24
CA ARG A 150 -22.36 -2.85 38.51
C ARG A 150 -21.89 -1.94 39.66
N GLU A 151 -21.58 -0.66 39.38
CA GLU A 151 -21.11 0.27 40.41
C GLU A 151 -22.21 1.24 40.95
N THR A 152 -23.47 1.03 40.54
CA THR A 152 -24.60 1.83 41.02
C THR A 152 -25.67 0.94 41.69
N ARG A 153 -25.24 0.11 42.65
CA ARG A 153 -26.16 -0.46 43.63
C ARG A 153 -25.49 -0.56 44.99
#